data_f03425f9baca255466ff16474a9e9df1
#
_entry.id   f03425f9baca255466ff16474a9e9df1
#
_cell.length_a   1.000
_cell.length_b   1.000
_cell.length_c   1.000
_cell.angle_alpha   90.00
_cell.angle_beta   90.00
_cell.angle_gamma   90.00
#
_symmetry.space_group_name_H-M   'P 1'
#
loop_
_entity.id
_entity.type
_entity.pdbx_description
1 polymer ?
#
loop_
_entity_poly.entity_id
_entity_poly.type
_entity_poly.pdbx_seq_one_letter_code
_entity_poly.pdbx_strand_id
1 'polypeptide(L)'
;MSDQTNSFRELTKSVSAGLSTLRSSTPEVIKSFNDLGRAATANGVLERKTKELIALALSVAARCDPCIGFHMQTLVKLGVTRQEIDETLGVTTYMGGGPSLMYAASAVAAFDELSRPPSA
;
A
#
# COMPACT_ATOMS: atom_id res chain seq x y z
N MET A 1 -19.70 8.03 11.89
CA MET A 1 -19.20 8.09 11.48
C MET A 1 -18.48 7.51 10.90
N SER A 2 -18.29 7.38 11.01
CA SER A 2 -17.69 6.81 10.56
C SER A 2 -17.00 6.45 9.38
N ASP A 3 -17.43 6.56 8.43
CA ASP A 3 -16.96 6.14 7.13
C ASP A 3 -15.69 6.80 6.70
N GLN A 4 -15.48 8.02 7.13
CA GLN A 4 -14.25 8.72 6.77
C GLN A 4 -13.03 7.98 7.31
N THR A 5 -13.18 7.27 8.41
CA THR A 5 -12.04 6.56 9.01
C THR A 5 -11.61 5.38 8.16
N ASN A 6 -12.44 4.98 7.19
CA ASN A 6 -12.15 3.82 6.34
C ASN A 6 -11.73 4.21 4.93
N SER A 7 -11.55 5.51 4.66
CA SER A 7 -11.14 5.96 3.33
C SER A 7 -9.63 5.94 3.21
N PHE A 8 -9.12 5.12 2.31
CA PHE A 8 -7.69 5.08 2.05
C PHE A 8 -7.21 6.31 1.28
N ARG A 9 -8.07 6.90 0.43
CA ARG A 9 -7.72 8.15 -0.24
C ARG A 9 -7.49 9.27 0.76
N GLU A 10 -8.38 9.40 1.74
CA GLU A 10 -8.24 10.42 2.76
C GLU A 10 -7.00 10.17 3.62
N LEU A 11 -6.78 8.92 4.00
CA LEU A 11 -5.65 8.56 4.83
C LEU A 11 -4.33 8.84 4.13
N THR A 12 -4.16 8.41 2.89
CA THR A 12 -2.91 8.62 2.17
C THR A 12 -2.67 10.10 1.89
N LYS A 13 -3.73 10.86 1.65
CA LYS A 13 -3.62 12.31 1.47
C LYS A 13 -3.11 12.97 2.75
N SER A 14 -3.66 12.57 3.88
CA SER A 14 -3.25 13.10 5.19
C SER A 14 -1.79 12.76 5.47
N VAL A 15 -1.39 11.50 5.24
CA VAL A 15 0.00 11.07 5.44
C VAL A 15 0.94 11.84 4.51
N SER A 16 0.54 12.03 3.25
CA SER A 16 1.36 12.78 2.28
C SER A 16 1.62 14.20 2.76
N ALA A 17 0.64 14.83 3.39
CA ALA A 17 0.85 16.17 3.95
C ALA A 17 1.91 16.16 5.05
N GLY A 18 1.86 15.16 5.94
CA GLY A 18 2.87 15.01 6.98
C GLY A 18 4.26 14.71 6.41
N LEU A 19 4.32 13.86 5.39
CA LEU A 19 5.58 13.55 4.73
C LEU A 19 6.18 14.79 4.04
N SER A 20 5.33 15.66 3.50
CA SER A 20 5.80 16.93 2.91
C SER A 20 6.47 17.79 3.97
N THR A 21 5.91 17.86 5.18
CA THR A 21 6.51 18.58 6.30
C THR A 21 7.89 17.99 6.65
N LEU A 22 7.99 16.67 6.71
CA LEU A 22 9.27 16.01 7.00
C LEU A 22 10.29 16.24 5.88
N ARG A 23 9.82 16.28 4.63
CA ARG A 23 10.73 16.57 3.51
C ARG A 23 11.34 17.96 3.66
N SER A 24 10.56 18.92 4.16
CA SER A 24 11.07 20.28 4.38
C SER A 24 12.10 20.33 5.51
N SER A 25 11.90 19.54 6.56
CA SER A 25 12.78 19.59 7.74
C SER A 25 13.96 18.61 7.65
N THR A 26 13.79 17.48 6.97
CA THR A 26 14.85 16.45 6.83
C THR A 26 14.90 15.95 5.39
N PRO A 27 15.26 16.84 4.43
CA PRO A 27 15.15 16.50 3.01
C PRO A 27 16.03 15.32 2.61
N GLU A 28 17.22 15.18 3.17
CA GLU A 28 18.12 14.11 2.79
C GLU A 28 17.61 12.75 3.24
N VAL A 29 16.99 12.68 4.40
CA VAL A 29 16.41 11.43 4.90
C VAL A 29 15.28 10.98 3.97
N ILE A 30 14.37 11.89 3.67
CA ILE A 30 13.21 11.54 2.83
C ILE A 30 13.67 11.20 1.41
N LYS A 31 14.61 11.97 0.86
CA LYS A 31 15.15 11.68 -0.47
C LYS A 31 15.80 10.29 -0.50
N SER A 32 16.60 9.97 0.51
CA SER A 32 17.29 8.68 0.57
C SER A 32 16.30 7.53 0.66
N PHE A 33 15.24 7.68 1.44
CA PHE A 33 14.20 6.65 1.55
C PHE A 33 13.48 6.47 0.21
N ASN A 34 13.12 7.57 -0.45
CA ASN A 34 12.44 7.49 -1.74
C ASN A 34 13.33 6.85 -2.80
N ASP A 35 14.63 7.18 -2.80
CA ASP A 35 15.59 6.56 -3.72
C ASP A 35 15.69 5.05 -3.46
N LEU A 36 15.71 4.65 -2.18
CA LEU A 36 15.72 3.24 -1.83
C LEU A 36 14.49 2.53 -2.36
N GLY A 37 13.33 3.14 -2.19
CA GLY A 37 12.07 2.56 -2.68
C GLY A 37 12.09 2.36 -4.19
N ARG A 38 12.55 3.37 -4.94
CA ARG A 38 12.63 3.25 -6.40
C ARG A 38 13.59 2.14 -6.82
N ALA A 39 14.74 2.08 -6.18
CA ALA A 39 15.74 1.05 -6.52
C ALA A 39 15.21 -0.34 -6.20
N ALA A 40 14.56 -0.50 -5.05
CA ALA A 40 14.08 -1.80 -4.60
C ALA A 40 12.94 -2.33 -5.47
N THR A 41 12.08 -1.43 -5.98
CA THR A 41 10.88 -1.85 -6.73
C THR A 41 11.05 -1.78 -8.25
N ALA A 42 12.23 -1.39 -8.74
CA ALA A 42 12.47 -1.33 -10.18
C ALA A 42 12.37 -2.73 -10.80
N ASN A 43 11.95 -2.80 -12.06
CA ASN A 43 11.90 -4.08 -12.78
C ASN A 43 13.28 -4.73 -12.80
N GLY A 44 13.29 -6.02 -12.49
CA GLY A 44 14.50 -6.84 -12.53
C GLY A 44 14.08 -8.25 -12.90
N VAL A 45 14.73 -9.24 -12.30
CA VAL A 45 14.27 -10.63 -12.46
C VAL A 45 12.83 -10.75 -12.00
N LEU A 46 12.48 -10.04 -10.92
CA LEU A 46 11.08 -9.91 -10.52
C LEU A 46 10.53 -8.62 -11.13
N GLU A 47 9.36 -8.71 -11.72
CA GLU A 47 8.66 -7.53 -12.25
C GLU A 47 8.25 -6.60 -11.13
N ARG A 48 8.11 -5.33 -11.47
CA ARG A 48 7.67 -4.33 -10.49
C ARG A 48 6.35 -4.72 -9.83
N LYS A 49 5.39 -5.24 -10.60
CA LYS A 49 4.10 -5.63 -10.02
C LYS A 49 4.28 -6.71 -8.95
N THR A 50 5.13 -7.70 -9.20
CA THR A 50 5.44 -8.73 -8.22
C THR A 50 6.05 -8.12 -6.96
N LYS A 51 7.00 -7.20 -7.13
CA LYS A 51 7.63 -6.54 -5.99
C LYS A 51 6.62 -5.71 -5.19
N GLU A 52 5.68 -5.06 -5.88
CA GLU A 52 4.64 -4.30 -5.17
C GLU A 52 3.66 -5.21 -4.45
N LEU A 53 3.39 -6.41 -4.97
CA LEU A 53 2.59 -7.39 -4.24
C LEU A 53 3.31 -7.86 -2.98
N ILE A 54 4.62 -8.05 -3.05
CA ILE A 54 5.43 -8.37 -1.86
C ILE A 54 5.33 -7.22 -0.85
N ALA A 55 5.44 -5.98 -1.33
CA ALA A 55 5.33 -4.80 -0.46
C ALA A 55 3.95 -4.74 0.20
N LEU A 56 2.89 -5.06 -0.54
CA LEU A 56 1.54 -5.12 0.01
C LEU A 56 1.46 -6.18 1.11
N ALA A 57 1.98 -7.37 0.86
CA ALA A 57 1.98 -8.44 1.84
C ALA A 57 2.67 -8.01 3.14
N LEU A 58 3.82 -7.36 3.01
CA LEU A 58 4.56 -6.88 4.17
C LEU A 58 3.82 -5.74 4.88
N SER A 59 3.13 -4.89 4.12
CA SER A 59 2.31 -3.80 4.68
C SER A 59 1.19 -4.35 5.55
N VAL A 60 0.53 -5.40 5.07
CA VAL A 60 -0.54 -6.08 5.81
C VAL A 60 0.04 -6.73 7.08
N ALA A 61 1.14 -7.46 6.95
CA ALA A 61 1.76 -8.15 8.07
C ALA A 61 2.28 -7.16 9.12
N ALA A 62 2.76 -6.00 8.69
CA ALA A 62 3.23 -4.94 9.59
C ALA A 62 2.09 -4.09 10.14
N ARG A 63 0.86 -4.32 9.70
CA ARG A 63 -0.32 -3.59 10.16
C ARG A 63 -0.21 -2.08 9.91
N CYS A 64 0.18 -1.73 8.70
CA CYS A 64 0.43 -0.34 8.32
C CYS A 64 -0.62 0.09 7.28
N ASP A 65 -1.70 0.74 7.74
CA ASP A 65 -2.76 1.18 6.83
C ASP A 65 -2.28 2.15 5.76
N PRO A 66 -1.45 3.17 6.07
CA PRO A 66 -0.94 4.03 5.00
C PRO A 66 -0.10 3.25 3.97
N CYS A 67 0.68 2.29 4.44
CA CYS A 67 1.49 1.47 3.53
C CYS A 67 0.59 0.69 2.58
N ILE A 68 -0.48 0.09 3.13
CA ILE A 68 -1.47 -0.62 2.31
C ILE A 68 -2.03 0.31 1.25
N GLY A 69 -2.41 1.53 1.66
CA GLY A 69 -2.99 2.51 0.74
C GLY A 69 -2.03 2.90 -0.38
N PHE A 70 -0.80 3.24 -0.04
CA PHE A 70 0.17 3.69 -1.04
C PHE A 70 0.54 2.57 -2.02
N HIS A 71 0.78 1.35 -1.52
CA HIS A 71 1.13 0.24 -2.41
C HIS A 71 -0.06 -0.19 -3.24
N MET A 72 -1.27 -0.12 -2.69
CA MET A 72 -2.46 -0.45 -3.46
C MET A 72 -2.68 0.56 -4.61
N GLN A 73 -2.43 1.85 -4.36
CA GLN A 73 -2.49 2.85 -5.43
C GLN A 73 -1.56 2.48 -6.59
N THR A 74 -0.33 2.10 -6.26
CA THR A 74 0.65 1.70 -7.26
C THR A 74 0.20 0.44 -7.99
N LEU A 75 -0.30 -0.55 -7.26
CA LEU A 75 -0.74 -1.81 -7.85
C LEU A 75 -1.91 -1.60 -8.80
N VAL A 76 -2.86 -0.75 -8.45
CA VAL A 76 -3.98 -0.44 -9.33
C VAL A 76 -3.46 0.18 -10.63
N LYS A 77 -2.50 1.11 -10.55
CA LYS A 77 -1.89 1.71 -11.74
C LYS A 77 -1.15 0.69 -12.60
N LEU A 78 -0.60 -0.34 -11.97
CA LEU A 78 0.11 -1.40 -12.68
C LEU A 78 -0.82 -2.48 -13.23
N GLY A 79 -2.13 -2.32 -13.08
CA GLY A 79 -3.10 -3.24 -13.63
C GLY A 79 -3.30 -4.51 -12.83
N VAL A 80 -3.06 -4.46 -11.52
CA VAL A 80 -3.24 -5.63 -10.67
C VAL A 80 -4.68 -6.12 -10.72
N THR A 81 -4.87 -7.44 -10.70
CA THR A 81 -6.21 -8.02 -10.63
C THR A 81 -6.57 -8.33 -9.19
N ARG A 82 -7.87 -8.41 -8.93
CA ARG A 82 -8.36 -8.80 -7.61
C ARG A 82 -7.85 -10.19 -7.24
N GLN A 83 -7.77 -11.09 -8.22
CA GLN A 83 -7.29 -12.44 -7.98
C GLN A 83 -5.83 -12.43 -7.49
N GLU A 84 -5.00 -11.60 -8.09
CA GLU A 84 -3.60 -11.46 -7.66
C GLU A 84 -3.51 -10.94 -6.22
N ILE A 85 -4.38 -9.98 -5.89
CA ILE A 85 -4.47 -9.47 -4.53
C ILE A 85 -4.87 -10.59 -3.56
N ASP A 86 -5.93 -11.32 -3.91
CA ASP A 86 -6.45 -12.37 -3.03
C ASP A 86 -5.42 -13.45 -2.75
N GLU A 87 -4.69 -13.88 -3.78
CA GLU A 87 -3.68 -14.94 -3.59
C GLU A 87 -2.51 -14.44 -2.74
N THR A 88 -2.10 -13.19 -2.93
CA THR A 88 -1.07 -12.58 -2.11
C THR A 88 -1.50 -12.53 -0.65
N LEU A 89 -2.76 -12.12 -0.41
CA LEU A 89 -3.29 -12.03 0.95
C LEU A 89 -3.42 -13.40 1.60
N GLY A 90 -3.64 -14.45 0.80
CA GLY A 90 -3.66 -15.83 1.32
C GLY A 90 -2.32 -16.22 1.94
N VAL A 91 -1.22 -15.93 1.25
CA VAL A 91 0.11 -16.21 1.78
C VAL A 91 0.38 -15.36 3.02
N THR A 92 -0.01 -14.08 2.98
CA THR A 92 0.16 -13.19 4.11
C THR A 92 -0.56 -13.70 5.35
N THR A 93 -1.79 -14.19 5.16
CA THR A 93 -2.61 -14.73 6.25
C THR A 93 -1.97 -16.00 6.82
N TYR A 94 -1.50 -16.88 5.95
CA TYR A 94 -0.85 -18.11 6.38
C TYR A 94 0.35 -17.80 7.30
N MET A 95 1.17 -16.85 6.91
CA MET A 95 2.37 -16.51 7.67
C MET A 95 2.09 -15.64 8.89
N GLY A 96 1.11 -14.75 8.81
CA GLY A 96 0.87 -13.74 9.84
C GLY A 96 -0.25 -14.06 10.83
N GLY A 97 -1.10 -15.02 10.51
CA GLY A 97 -2.17 -15.44 11.40
C GLY A 97 -3.37 -14.48 11.42
N GLY A 98 -4.15 -14.58 12.48
CA GLY A 98 -5.42 -13.82 12.62
C GLY A 98 -5.29 -12.33 12.40
N PRO A 99 -4.34 -11.63 13.03
CA PRO A 99 -4.21 -10.19 12.80
C PRO A 99 -3.95 -9.84 11.33
N SER A 100 -3.17 -10.65 10.62
CA SER A 100 -2.97 -10.42 9.19
C SER A 100 -4.23 -10.65 8.39
N LEU A 101 -5.06 -11.61 8.78
CA LEU A 101 -6.34 -11.83 8.11
C LEU A 101 -7.25 -10.61 8.27
N MET A 102 -7.28 -10.00 9.46
CA MET A 102 -8.08 -8.80 9.67
C MET A 102 -7.59 -7.65 8.80
N TYR A 103 -6.29 -7.45 8.71
CA TYR A 103 -5.72 -6.42 7.84
C TYR A 103 -5.84 -6.77 6.36
N ALA A 104 -5.91 -8.07 6.01
CA ALA A 104 -6.21 -8.48 4.64
C ALA A 104 -7.58 -7.98 4.21
N ALA A 105 -8.57 -8.00 5.11
CA ALA A 105 -9.88 -7.44 4.82
C ALA A 105 -9.79 -5.95 4.52
N SER A 106 -8.94 -5.22 5.24
CA SER A 106 -8.69 -3.81 4.95
C SER A 106 -8.05 -3.61 3.58
N ALA A 107 -7.14 -4.50 3.19
CA ALA A 107 -6.50 -4.42 1.88
C ALA A 107 -7.51 -4.64 0.75
N VAL A 108 -8.46 -5.55 0.94
CA VAL A 108 -9.53 -5.74 -0.05
C VAL A 108 -10.36 -4.47 -0.18
N ALA A 109 -10.71 -3.84 0.95
CA ALA A 109 -11.44 -2.57 0.92
C ALA A 109 -10.65 -1.48 0.21
N ALA A 110 -9.33 -1.45 0.41
CA ALA A 110 -8.45 -0.51 -0.30
C ALA A 110 -8.49 -0.73 -1.80
N PHE A 111 -8.42 -1.98 -2.24
CA PHE A 111 -8.51 -2.29 -3.66
C PHE A 111 -9.84 -1.82 -4.24
N ASP A 112 -10.94 -2.12 -3.55
CA ASP A 112 -12.27 -1.75 -4.03
C ASP A 112 -12.41 -0.23 -4.11
N GLU A 113 -11.91 0.49 -3.15
CA GLU A 113 -11.97 1.95 -3.17
C GLU A 113 -11.08 2.54 -4.27
N LEU A 114 -9.81 2.12 -4.31
CA LEU A 114 -8.80 2.78 -5.14
C LEU A 114 -8.87 2.37 -6.60
N SER A 115 -9.56 1.26 -6.91
CA SER A 115 -9.76 0.86 -8.30
C SER A 115 -10.94 1.58 -8.97
N ARG A 116 -11.70 2.38 -8.18
CA ARG A 116 -12.77 3.22 -8.71
C ARG A 116 -12.29 4.66 -8.84
N PRO A 117 -12.87 5.44 -9.78
CA PRO A 117 -12.51 6.87 -9.84
C PRO A 117 -12.94 7.59 -8.57
N PRO A 118 -12.23 8.67 -8.20
CA PRO A 118 -12.65 9.46 -7.05
C PRO A 118 -14.07 10.00 -7.24
N SER A 119 -14.80 10.12 -6.14
CA SER A 119 -16.12 10.74 -6.16
C SER A 119 -16.03 12.20 -6.56
N ALA A 120 -16.97 12.64 -7.37
CA ALA A 120 -17.00 14.03 -7.83
C ALA A 120 -17.35 15.00 -6.69
#